data_7fb41d07e202c14a7d70de1b1f219e88
#
_entry.id   7fb41d07e202c14a7d70de1b1f219e88
#
_cell.length_a   1.000
_cell.length_b   1.000
_cell.length_c   1.000
_cell.angle_alpha   90.00
_cell.angle_beta   90.00
_cell.angle_gamma   90.00
#
_symmetry.space_group_name_H-M   'P 1'
#
loop_
_entity.id
_entity.type
_entity.pdbx_description
1 polymer ?
#
loop_
_entity_poly.entity_id
_entity_poly.type
_entity_poly.pdbx_seq_one_letter_code
_entity_poly.pdbx_strand_id
1 'polypeptide(L)'
;MRRLPLVLALAALTLLASVSPAGAITGGEPDGDGHPNVGLHYFTQLDGTYRCSNTLIAPRLVLTAAHCAENTIGKAQVTSDHPAPAFGTAP
;
A
#
# COMPACT_ATOMS: atom_id res chain seq x y z
N MET A 1 30.04 -23.05 -32.06
CA MET A 1 29.36 -21.76 -32.17
C MET A 1 27.88 -21.84 -32.54
N ARG A 2 27.42 -22.89 -33.18
CA ARG A 2 25.99 -23.07 -33.49
C ARG A 2 25.10 -23.31 -32.26
N ARG A 3 25.66 -23.65 -31.09
CA ARG A 3 24.93 -23.95 -29.85
C ARG A 3 24.73 -22.74 -28.96
N LEU A 4 25.45 -21.65 -29.16
CA LEU A 4 25.37 -20.44 -28.32
C LEU A 4 24.00 -19.77 -28.41
N PRO A 5 23.36 -19.54 -29.57
CA PRO A 5 22.03 -18.95 -29.63
C PRO A 5 20.96 -19.84 -28.99
N LEU A 6 21.11 -21.17 -29.06
CA LEU A 6 20.20 -22.12 -28.42
C LEU A 6 20.32 -22.05 -26.89
N VAL A 7 21.53 -21.96 -26.36
CA VAL A 7 21.78 -21.82 -24.91
C VAL A 7 21.24 -20.48 -24.39
N LEU A 8 21.43 -19.40 -25.12
CA LEU A 8 20.88 -18.09 -24.78
C LEU A 8 19.37 -18.08 -24.83
N ALA A 9 18.76 -18.74 -25.81
CA ALA A 9 17.29 -18.85 -25.89
C ALA A 9 16.70 -19.66 -24.74
N LEU A 10 17.34 -20.76 -24.37
CA LEU A 10 16.95 -21.58 -23.22
C LEU A 10 17.10 -20.83 -21.89
N ALA A 11 18.18 -20.08 -21.72
CA ALA A 11 18.41 -19.25 -20.54
C ALA A 11 17.37 -18.14 -20.43
N ALA A 12 17.03 -17.48 -21.53
CA ALA A 12 15.98 -16.46 -21.57
C ALA A 12 14.60 -17.05 -21.25
N LEU A 13 14.30 -18.24 -21.76
CA LEU A 13 13.04 -18.93 -21.53
C LEU A 13 12.88 -19.35 -20.06
N THR A 14 13.95 -19.83 -19.44
CA THR A 14 13.94 -20.20 -18.01
C THR A 14 13.79 -18.98 -17.10
N LEU A 15 14.42 -17.86 -17.44
CA LEU A 15 14.24 -16.57 -16.74
C LEU A 15 12.81 -16.05 -16.81
N LEU A 16 12.17 -16.16 -17.98
CA LEU A 16 10.78 -15.75 -18.19
C LEU A 16 9.80 -16.67 -17.44
N ALA A 17 10.09 -17.97 -17.34
CA ALA A 17 9.25 -18.93 -16.61
C ALA A 17 9.34 -18.79 -15.09
N SER A 18 10.36 -18.12 -14.56
CA SER A 18 10.56 -17.91 -13.12
C SER A 18 9.89 -16.64 -12.58
N VAL A 19 9.19 -15.87 -13.42
CA VAL A 19 8.41 -14.71 -12.97
C VAL A 19 7.11 -15.19 -12.37
N SER A 20 7.16 -15.63 -11.10
CA SER A 20 5.95 -15.84 -10.31
C SER A 20 5.40 -14.48 -9.89
N PRO A 21 4.08 -14.26 -9.94
CA PRO A 21 3.51 -13.09 -9.30
C PRO A 21 3.93 -13.10 -7.82
N ALA A 22 4.55 -12.01 -7.39
CA ALA A 22 4.95 -11.85 -5.99
C ALA A 22 3.69 -11.66 -5.14
N GLY A 23 3.08 -12.76 -4.70
CA GLY A 23 2.03 -12.75 -3.69
C GLY A 23 2.65 -12.39 -2.33
N ALA A 24 2.52 -11.15 -1.91
CA ALA A 24 3.03 -10.70 -0.61
C ALA A 24 2.22 -11.25 0.56
N ILE A 25 0.97 -11.65 0.31
CA ILE A 25 0.08 -12.25 1.30
C ILE A 25 -0.57 -13.48 0.69
N THR A 26 -0.46 -14.61 1.38
CA THR A 26 -1.11 -15.88 1.01
C THR A 26 -2.31 -16.13 1.92
N GLY A 27 -3.45 -16.50 1.35
CA GLY A 27 -4.65 -16.84 2.12
C GLY A 27 -5.33 -15.64 2.77
N GLY A 28 -5.07 -14.43 2.30
CA GLY A 28 -5.79 -13.24 2.75
C GLY A 28 -7.24 -13.24 2.31
N GLU A 29 -8.11 -12.76 3.18
CA GLU A 29 -9.53 -12.57 2.90
C GLU A 29 -9.95 -11.13 3.24
N PRO A 30 -11.02 -10.61 2.63
CA PRO A 30 -11.54 -9.30 2.99
C PRO A 30 -11.92 -9.22 4.46
N ASP A 31 -11.40 -8.23 5.18
CA ASP A 31 -11.70 -8.01 6.60
C ASP A 31 -13.10 -7.42 6.82
N GLY A 32 -13.64 -6.71 5.82
CA GLY A 32 -14.91 -6.01 5.95
C GLY A 32 -14.86 -5.00 7.10
N ASP A 33 -15.81 -5.10 8.00
CA ASP A 33 -15.90 -4.26 9.21
C ASP A 33 -15.29 -4.93 10.46
N GLY A 34 -14.42 -5.91 10.29
CA GLY A 34 -13.82 -6.66 11.40
C GLY A 34 -12.96 -5.79 12.34
N HIS A 35 -12.37 -4.71 11.82
CA HIS A 35 -11.52 -3.80 12.58
C HIS A 35 -11.93 -2.34 12.33
N PRO A 36 -13.07 -1.89 12.84
CA PRO A 36 -13.60 -0.55 12.54
C PRO A 36 -12.75 0.59 13.09
N ASN A 37 -11.84 0.32 14.01
CA ASN A 37 -10.90 1.30 14.57
C ASN A 37 -9.64 1.48 13.73
N VAL A 38 -9.41 0.63 12.73
CA VAL A 38 -8.31 0.76 11.76
C VAL A 38 -8.78 1.54 10.55
N GLY A 39 -8.03 2.54 10.14
CA GLY A 39 -8.41 3.40 9.04
C GLY A 39 -7.23 3.97 8.30
N LEU A 40 -7.53 4.96 7.49
CA LEU A 40 -6.57 5.75 6.75
C LEU A 40 -6.63 7.20 7.20
N HIS A 41 -5.49 7.86 7.17
CA HIS A 41 -5.49 9.31 7.18
C HIS A 41 -4.74 9.87 5.98
N TYR A 42 -5.21 11.01 5.54
CA TYR A 42 -4.66 11.77 4.44
C TYR A 42 -4.03 13.02 5.00
N PHE A 43 -2.84 13.34 4.55
CA PHE A 43 -2.13 14.54 4.95
C PHE A 43 -1.44 15.17 3.74
N THR A 44 -1.40 16.49 3.72
CA THR A 44 -0.80 17.24 2.63
C THR A 44 0.53 17.81 3.09
N GLN A 45 1.54 17.64 2.27
CA GLN A 45 2.85 18.29 2.37
C GLN A 45 3.05 19.24 1.19
N LEU A 46 4.14 19.98 1.17
CA LEU A 46 4.42 20.92 0.08
C LEU A 46 4.50 20.26 -1.31
N ASP A 47 4.91 19.00 -1.37
CA ASP A 47 5.11 18.25 -2.62
C ASP A 47 3.95 17.33 -3.00
N GLY A 48 2.88 17.26 -2.20
CA GLY A 48 1.72 16.47 -2.52
C GLY A 48 0.91 15.98 -1.32
N THR A 49 -0.10 15.18 -1.63
CA THR A 49 -0.96 14.54 -0.63
C THR A 49 -0.57 13.08 -0.49
N TYR A 50 -0.43 12.64 0.74
CA TYR A 50 -0.01 11.30 1.13
C TYR A 50 -1.09 10.64 1.97
N ARG A 51 -0.99 9.33 2.12
CA ARG A 51 -1.87 8.56 3.01
C ARG A 51 -1.08 7.55 3.82
N CYS A 52 -1.53 7.33 5.04
CA CYS A 52 -1.00 6.34 5.96
C CYS A 52 -2.14 5.59 6.65
N SER A 53 -1.82 4.42 7.17
CA SER A 53 -2.72 3.72 8.07
C SER A 53 -2.74 4.40 9.45
N ASN A 54 -3.86 4.30 10.14
CA ASN A 54 -3.98 4.74 11.52
C ASN A 54 -4.86 3.78 12.33
N THR A 55 -4.82 3.93 13.63
CA THR A 55 -5.69 3.21 14.55
C THR A 55 -6.32 4.19 15.52
N LEU A 56 -7.64 4.20 15.60
CA LEU A 56 -8.38 5.00 16.58
C LEU A 56 -8.23 4.32 17.96
N ILE A 57 -7.64 5.01 18.91
CA ILE A 57 -7.39 4.49 20.26
C ILE A 57 -8.25 5.18 21.32
N ALA A 58 -8.90 6.27 20.99
CA ALA A 58 -9.87 6.97 21.79
C ALA A 58 -10.78 7.78 20.85
N PRO A 59 -11.96 8.29 21.30
CA PRO A 59 -12.92 8.93 20.40
C PRO A 59 -12.38 10.07 19.55
N ARG A 60 -11.28 10.69 19.94
CA ARG A 60 -10.65 11.82 19.25
C ARG A 60 -9.14 11.67 19.12
N LEU A 61 -8.63 10.44 19.22
CA LEU A 61 -7.19 10.19 19.21
C LEU A 61 -6.87 9.02 18.30
N VAL A 62 -6.02 9.24 17.32
CA VAL A 62 -5.50 8.20 16.43
C VAL A 62 -4.00 8.01 16.62
N LEU A 63 -3.58 6.76 16.53
CA LEU A 63 -2.18 6.36 16.53
C LEU A 63 -1.72 6.11 15.09
N THR A 64 -0.59 6.68 14.71
CA THR A 64 0.03 6.48 13.41
C THR A 64 1.56 6.58 13.54
N ALA A 65 2.28 6.36 12.44
CA ALA A 65 3.72 6.53 12.43
C ALA A 65 4.11 8.03 12.42
N ALA A 66 5.22 8.38 13.07
CA ALA A 66 5.68 9.76 13.15
C ALA A 66 5.89 10.40 11.77
N HIS A 67 6.47 9.68 10.81
CA HIS A 67 6.68 10.19 9.45
C HIS A 67 5.39 10.47 8.69
N CYS A 68 4.25 9.94 9.15
CA CYS A 68 2.93 10.21 8.60
C CYS A 68 2.31 11.51 9.10
N ALA A 69 2.98 12.22 10.00
CA ALA A 69 2.53 13.51 10.54
C ALA A 69 3.54 14.64 10.31
N GLU A 70 4.78 14.31 9.96
CA GLU A 70 5.82 15.28 9.73
C GLU A 70 5.50 16.17 8.51
N ASN A 71 5.89 17.45 8.61
CA ASN A 71 5.75 18.42 7.52
C ASN A 71 4.32 18.56 6.95
N THR A 72 3.33 18.17 7.72
CA THR A 72 1.92 18.33 7.31
C THR A 72 1.55 19.79 7.33
N ILE A 73 0.99 20.27 6.23
CA ILE A 73 0.41 21.58 6.12
C ILE A 73 -1.12 21.51 6.23
N GLY A 74 -1.69 22.32 7.12
CA GLY A 74 -3.12 22.30 7.38
C GLY A 74 -3.58 21.12 8.23
N LYS A 75 -4.76 20.60 7.90
CA LYS A 75 -5.39 19.50 8.66
C LYS A 75 -5.22 18.18 7.93
N ALA A 76 -4.96 17.13 8.68
CA ALA A 76 -5.10 15.76 8.18
C ALA A 76 -6.57 15.33 8.25
N GLN A 77 -6.97 14.47 7.32
CA GLN A 77 -8.30 13.88 7.28
C GLN A 77 -8.21 12.40 7.61
N VAL A 78 -9.13 11.90 8.38
CA VAL A 78 -9.18 10.50 8.80
C VAL A 78 -10.47 9.86 8.29
N THR A 79 -10.38 8.65 7.77
CA THR A 79 -11.52 7.85 7.35
C THR A 79 -11.36 6.39 7.78
N SER A 80 -12.47 5.75 8.09
CA SER A 80 -12.56 4.31 8.32
C SER A 80 -13.35 3.59 7.23
N ASP A 81 -13.56 4.24 6.08
CA ASP A 81 -14.31 3.64 4.97
C ASP A 81 -13.63 2.39 4.43
N HIS A 82 -14.42 1.38 4.18
CA HIS A 82 -14.01 0.12 3.57
C HIS A 82 -14.88 -0.20 2.33
N PRO A 83 -14.29 -0.54 1.18
CA PRO A 83 -12.85 -0.51 0.91
C PRO A 83 -12.27 0.90 0.95
N ALA A 84 -10.98 0.98 1.19
CA ALA A 84 -10.29 2.26 1.21
C ALA A 84 -10.47 3.00 -0.13
N PRO A 85 -10.63 4.32 -0.11
CA PRO A 85 -10.72 5.10 -1.34
C PRO A 85 -9.53 4.87 -2.28
N ALA A 86 -9.77 4.99 -3.57
CA ALA A 86 -8.72 4.81 -4.57
C ALA A 86 -7.57 5.78 -4.35
N PHE A 87 -6.38 5.37 -4.75
CA PHE A 87 -5.20 6.21 -4.62
C PHE A 87 -5.38 7.54 -5.36
N GLY A 88 -5.03 8.63 -4.71
CA GLY A 88 -5.19 9.98 -5.27
C GLY A 88 -6.54 10.63 -5.01
N THR A 89 -7.50 9.91 -4.41
CA THR A 89 -8.76 10.49 -3.97
C THR A 89 -8.73 10.70 -2.45
N ALA A 90 -8.95 11.94 -2.01
CA ALA A 90 -9.19 12.24 -0.60
C ALA A 90 -10.70 12.14 -0.31
N PRO A 91 -11.07 11.78 0.91
CA PRO A 91 -12.47 11.83 1.33
C PRO A 91 -13.04 13.26 1.34
#